data_ee36dfe8ae5d2d3de9e67387d81837c4
#
_entry.id   ee36dfe8ae5d2d3de9e67387d81837c4
#
_cell.length_a   1.000
_cell.length_b   1.000
_cell.length_c   1.000
_cell.angle_alpha   90.00
_cell.angle_beta   90.00
_cell.angle_gamma   90.00
#
_symmetry.space_group_name_H-M   'P 1'
#
loop_
_entity.id
_entity.type
_entity.pdbx_description
1 polymer ?
#
loop_
_entity_poly.entity_id
_entity_poly.type
_entity_poly.pdbx_seq_one_letter_code
_entity_poly.pdbx_strand_id
1 'polypeptide(L)'
;MVKTKKMEENMKLTLREKEKLLIVVAAEVARRRKNKGLKLNYPEAIALITDELMEGAREGKSVEELMSFGRTILTRDDVMEGVPEMIETVQVEATFPDGTKLVSVKDPIE
;
A
#
# COMPACT_ATOMS: atom_id res chain seq x y z
N MET A 1 20.46 -16.74 12.96
CA MET A 1 20.03 -17.94 12.37
C MET A 1 18.96 -18.68 13.15
N VAL A 2 19.33 -19.53 14.13
CA VAL A 2 18.34 -20.26 14.92
C VAL A 2 17.37 -19.28 15.60
N LYS A 3 17.86 -18.18 16.13
CA LYS A 3 17.04 -17.18 16.80
C LYS A 3 16.02 -16.52 15.87
N THR A 4 16.41 -16.23 14.63
CA THR A 4 15.51 -15.60 13.66
C THR A 4 14.35 -16.53 13.32
N LYS A 5 14.62 -17.79 13.03
CA LYS A 5 13.59 -18.78 12.74
C LYS A 5 12.65 -18.97 13.92
N LYS A 6 13.22 -19.02 15.14
CA LYS A 6 12.43 -19.16 16.34
C LYS A 6 11.52 -17.95 16.59
N MET A 7 12.02 -16.76 16.29
CA MET A 7 11.21 -15.54 16.40
C MET A 7 10.04 -15.56 15.43
N GLU A 8 10.26 -16.00 14.20
CA GLU A 8 9.18 -16.12 13.20
C GLU A 8 8.12 -17.10 13.68
N GLU A 9 8.52 -18.25 14.22
CA GLU A 9 7.60 -19.24 14.76
C GLU A 9 6.80 -18.66 15.94
N ASN A 10 7.48 -17.90 16.81
CA ASN A 10 6.82 -17.28 17.98
C ASN A 10 5.83 -16.19 17.59
N MET A 11 6.11 -15.46 16.51
CA MET A 11 5.20 -14.43 16.00
C MET A 11 3.94 -15.04 15.37
N LYS A 12 4.01 -16.30 14.93
CA LYS A 12 2.88 -17.03 14.36
C LYS A 12 2.23 -16.28 13.19
N LEU A 13 3.03 -15.60 12.40
CA LEU A 13 2.55 -14.89 11.23
C LEU A 13 2.56 -15.79 10.00
N THR A 14 1.52 -15.71 9.19
CA THR A 14 1.50 -16.35 7.89
C THR A 14 2.42 -15.60 6.93
N LEU A 15 2.79 -16.24 5.81
CA LEU A 15 3.57 -15.59 4.77
C LEU A 15 2.85 -14.33 4.26
N ARG A 16 1.54 -14.43 4.05
CA ARG A 16 0.72 -13.29 3.61
C ARG A 16 0.78 -12.12 4.59
N GLU A 17 0.71 -12.41 5.88
CA GLU A 17 0.81 -11.38 6.91
C GLU A 17 2.18 -10.72 6.92
N LYS A 18 3.25 -11.49 6.72
CA LYS A 18 4.61 -10.96 6.61
C LYS A 18 4.76 -10.06 5.39
N GLU A 19 4.18 -10.44 4.25
CA GLU A 19 4.21 -9.63 3.04
C GLU A 19 3.49 -8.30 3.26
N LYS A 20 2.35 -8.31 3.94
CA LYS A 20 1.63 -7.08 4.26
C LYS A 20 2.46 -6.17 5.18
N LEU A 21 3.18 -6.74 6.15
CA LEU A 21 4.05 -5.97 7.01
C LEU A 21 5.20 -5.33 6.22
N LEU A 22 5.74 -6.02 5.23
CA LEU A 22 6.77 -5.44 4.37
C LEU A 22 6.24 -4.26 3.58
N ILE A 23 4.99 -4.33 3.11
CA ILE A 23 4.33 -3.21 2.45
C ILE A 23 4.21 -2.02 3.40
N VAL A 24 3.81 -2.25 4.65
CA VAL A 24 3.71 -1.20 5.66
C VAL A 24 5.05 -0.51 5.87
N VAL A 25 6.13 -1.27 6.00
CA VAL A 25 7.48 -0.70 6.16
C VAL A 25 7.86 0.12 4.94
N ALA A 26 7.65 -0.40 3.75
CA ALA A 26 7.94 0.32 2.49
C ALA A 26 7.12 1.61 2.40
N ALA A 27 5.85 1.57 2.79
CA ALA A 27 4.98 2.74 2.79
C ALA A 27 5.46 3.80 3.79
N GLU A 28 5.93 3.39 4.97
CA GLU A 28 6.48 4.32 5.95
C GLU A 28 7.74 5.03 5.42
N VAL A 29 8.61 4.30 4.74
CA VAL A 29 9.79 4.89 4.10
C VAL A 29 9.33 5.91 3.03
N ALA A 30 8.34 5.55 2.22
CA ALA A 30 7.79 6.45 1.21
C ALA A 30 7.22 7.73 1.84
N ARG A 31 6.47 7.60 2.94
CA ARG A 31 5.92 8.77 3.63
C ARG A 31 7.01 9.70 4.14
N ARG A 32 8.08 9.16 4.71
CA ARG A 32 9.22 9.97 5.18
C ARG A 32 9.83 10.77 4.04
N ARG A 33 10.02 10.13 2.88
CA ARG A 33 10.59 10.77 1.71
C ARG A 33 9.68 11.84 1.15
N LYS A 34 8.39 11.53 1.03
CA LYS A 34 7.39 12.49 0.58
C LYS A 34 7.37 13.72 1.51
N ASN A 35 7.40 13.51 2.81
CA ASN A 35 7.39 14.61 3.78
C ASN A 35 8.63 15.50 3.72
N LYS A 36 9.73 14.96 3.19
CA LYS A 36 10.97 15.72 2.95
C LYS A 36 10.95 16.46 1.62
N GLY A 37 9.89 16.33 0.85
CA GLY A 37 9.79 16.91 -0.48
C GLY A 37 10.48 16.13 -1.58
N LEU A 38 10.85 14.88 -1.30
CA LEU A 38 11.46 14.01 -2.30
C LEU A 38 10.37 13.38 -3.16
N LYS A 39 10.64 13.28 -4.44
CA LYS A 39 9.71 12.64 -5.38
C LYS A 39 9.82 11.12 -5.24
N LEU A 40 8.67 10.45 -5.16
CA LEU A 40 8.62 9.00 -4.97
C LEU A 40 8.87 8.28 -6.28
N ASN A 41 9.60 7.17 -6.18
CA ASN A 41 9.78 6.28 -7.33
C ASN A 41 8.61 5.30 -7.42
N TYR A 42 8.62 4.43 -8.44
CA TYR A 42 7.53 3.50 -8.68
C TYR A 42 7.20 2.59 -7.48
N PRO A 43 8.15 1.83 -6.90
CA PRO A 43 7.82 0.96 -5.77
C PRO A 43 7.38 1.73 -4.53
N GLU A 44 7.90 2.92 -4.28
CA GLU A 44 7.47 3.76 -3.17
C GLU A 44 6.02 4.21 -3.34
N ALA A 45 5.67 4.63 -4.55
CA ALA A 45 4.30 5.05 -4.85
C ALA A 45 3.32 3.88 -4.69
N ILE A 46 3.64 2.71 -5.23
CA ILE A 46 2.81 1.51 -5.10
C ILE A 46 2.61 1.14 -3.63
N ALA A 47 3.69 1.12 -2.84
CA ALA A 47 3.63 0.75 -1.43
C ALA A 47 2.72 1.70 -0.64
N LEU A 48 2.86 2.99 -0.87
CA LEU A 48 2.06 3.99 -0.16
C LEU A 48 0.58 3.87 -0.49
N ILE A 49 0.24 3.75 -1.78
CA ILE A 49 -1.16 3.59 -2.20
C ILE A 49 -1.74 2.30 -1.60
N THR A 50 -1.00 1.20 -1.71
CA THR A 50 -1.45 -0.10 -1.20
C THR A 50 -1.74 -0.05 0.30
N ASP A 51 -0.83 0.52 1.08
CA ASP A 51 -1.00 0.62 2.53
C ASP A 51 -2.22 1.47 2.90
N GLU A 52 -2.41 2.60 2.23
CA GLU A 52 -3.57 3.46 2.49
C GLU A 52 -4.88 2.74 2.18
N LEU A 53 -4.92 1.94 1.12
CA LEU A 53 -6.10 1.17 0.78
C LEU A 53 -6.39 0.09 1.82
N MET A 54 -5.35 -0.62 2.29
CA MET A 54 -5.52 -1.63 3.33
C MET A 54 -6.02 -1.01 4.64
N GLU A 55 -5.46 0.12 5.03
CA GLU A 55 -5.90 0.83 6.23
C GLU A 55 -7.33 1.35 6.08
N GLY A 56 -7.68 1.88 4.91
CA GLY A 56 -9.04 2.34 4.64
C GLY A 56 -10.07 1.22 4.77
N ALA A 57 -9.74 0.03 4.31
CA ALA A 57 -10.62 -1.14 4.47
C ALA A 57 -10.79 -1.48 5.96
N ARG A 58 -9.70 -1.44 6.71
CA ARG A 58 -9.72 -1.71 8.15
C ARG A 58 -10.55 -0.68 8.91
N GLU A 59 -10.54 0.56 8.44
CA GLU A 59 -11.32 1.65 9.03
C GLU A 59 -12.81 1.60 8.70
N GLY A 60 -13.22 0.72 7.80
CA GLY A 60 -14.61 0.52 7.44
C GLY A 60 -15.06 1.15 6.14
N LYS A 61 -14.15 1.66 5.31
CA LYS A 61 -14.53 2.17 3.99
C LYS A 61 -14.98 1.03 3.08
N SER A 62 -15.95 1.31 2.23
CA SER A 62 -16.42 0.34 1.24
C SER A 62 -15.44 0.24 0.07
N VAL A 63 -15.61 -0.78 -0.78
CA VAL A 63 -14.80 -0.94 -1.98
C VAL A 63 -14.92 0.31 -2.86
N GLU A 64 -16.14 0.82 -3.06
CA GLU A 64 -16.39 2.01 -3.88
C GLU A 64 -15.71 3.25 -3.29
N GLU A 65 -15.78 3.42 -1.98
CA GLU A 65 -15.12 4.53 -1.32
C GLU A 65 -13.60 4.45 -1.50
N LEU A 66 -13.03 3.24 -1.40
CA LEU A 66 -11.59 3.05 -1.58
C LEU A 66 -11.15 3.28 -3.03
N MET A 67 -11.99 2.92 -4.01
CA MET A 67 -11.69 3.19 -5.41
C MET A 67 -11.55 4.69 -5.67
N SER A 68 -12.42 5.49 -5.08
CA SER A 68 -12.34 6.94 -5.17
C SER A 68 -11.18 7.50 -4.36
N PHE A 69 -11.04 7.04 -3.13
CA PHE A 69 -9.97 7.47 -2.23
C PHE A 69 -8.58 7.19 -2.80
N GLY A 70 -8.40 6.02 -3.42
CA GLY A 70 -7.12 5.63 -3.99
C GLY A 70 -6.58 6.58 -5.05
N ARG A 71 -7.45 7.37 -5.66
CA ARG A 71 -7.07 8.35 -6.68
C ARG A 71 -6.71 9.70 -6.09
N THR A 72 -6.78 9.84 -4.77
CA THR A 72 -6.46 11.09 -4.06
C THR A 72 -5.19 11.01 -3.22
N ILE A 73 -4.57 9.84 -3.13
CA ILE A 73 -3.44 9.61 -2.22
C ILE A 73 -2.19 10.32 -2.72
N LEU A 74 -1.88 10.23 -4.00
CA LEU A 74 -0.71 10.84 -4.61
C LEU A 74 -1.10 11.66 -5.84
N THR A 75 -0.39 12.78 -6.01
CA THR A 75 -0.51 13.62 -7.21
C THR A 75 0.74 13.43 -8.07
N ARG A 76 0.69 13.95 -9.31
CA ARG A 76 1.86 13.92 -10.20
C ARG A 76 3.08 14.59 -9.58
N ASP A 77 2.85 15.63 -8.78
CA ASP A 77 3.94 16.36 -8.16
C ASP A 77 4.63 15.57 -7.04
N ASP A 78 3.98 14.54 -6.52
CA ASP A 78 4.53 13.71 -5.46
C ASP A 78 5.49 12.64 -5.96
N VAL A 79 5.52 12.38 -7.26
CA VAL A 79 6.24 11.24 -7.83
C VAL A 79 7.20 11.66 -8.92
N MET A 80 8.17 10.81 -9.21
CA MET A 80 9.12 11.04 -10.30
C MET A 80 8.42 11.02 -11.64
N GLU A 81 9.02 11.69 -12.63
CA GLU A 81 8.50 11.70 -13.99
C GLU A 81 8.37 10.28 -14.52
N GLY A 82 7.26 9.99 -15.18
CA GLY A 82 6.97 8.68 -15.75
C GLY A 82 6.29 7.71 -14.80
N VAL A 83 6.33 7.93 -13.49
CA VAL A 83 5.70 7.05 -12.52
C VAL A 83 4.18 6.95 -12.72
N PRO A 84 3.44 8.05 -12.92
CA PRO A 84 1.99 7.94 -13.15
C PRO A 84 1.63 7.01 -14.30
N GLU A 85 2.37 7.09 -15.40
CA GLU A 85 2.12 6.26 -16.59
C GLU A 85 2.51 4.79 -16.38
N MET A 86 3.42 4.51 -15.45
CA MET A 86 3.81 3.13 -15.10
C MET A 86 2.76 2.42 -14.26
N ILE A 87 1.89 3.18 -13.58
CA ILE A 87 0.89 2.62 -12.68
C ILE A 87 -0.49 2.74 -13.31
N GLU A 88 -0.88 1.74 -14.11
CA GLU A 88 -2.20 1.73 -14.73
C GLU A 88 -3.28 1.36 -13.73
N THR A 89 -3.01 0.37 -12.90
CA THR A 89 -3.97 -0.12 -11.90
C THR A 89 -3.22 -0.62 -10.69
N VAL A 90 -3.72 -0.27 -9.51
CA VAL A 90 -3.27 -0.88 -8.26
C VAL A 90 -4.37 -1.82 -7.79
N GLN A 91 -4.01 -3.09 -7.59
CA GLN A 91 -4.93 -4.10 -7.08
C GLN A 91 -4.46 -4.56 -5.71
N VAL A 92 -5.36 -4.52 -4.75
CA VAL A 92 -5.06 -4.87 -3.37
C VAL A 92 -6.12 -5.82 -2.84
N GLU A 93 -5.67 -6.92 -2.26
CA GLU A 93 -6.56 -7.80 -1.50
C GLU A 93 -6.58 -7.26 -0.07
N ALA A 94 -7.72 -6.74 0.35
CA ALA A 94 -7.87 -6.09 1.65
C ALA A 94 -8.92 -6.80 2.49
N THR A 95 -8.75 -6.72 3.81
CA THR A 95 -9.68 -7.33 4.75
C THR A 95 -10.68 -6.29 5.23
N PHE A 96 -11.93 -6.50 4.85
CA PHE A 96 -13.07 -5.69 5.27
C PHE A 96 -13.78 -6.35 6.46
N PRO A 97 -14.67 -5.64 7.15
CA PRO A 97 -15.43 -6.27 8.26
C PRO A 97 -16.17 -7.55 7.86
N ASP A 98 -16.62 -7.64 6.62
CA ASP A 98 -17.39 -8.78 6.11
C ASP A 98 -16.53 -9.76 5.28
N GLY A 99 -15.22 -9.64 5.32
CA GLY A 99 -14.32 -10.58 4.67
C GLY A 99 -13.31 -9.94 3.73
N THR A 100 -12.51 -10.77 3.08
CA THR A 100 -11.47 -10.33 2.16
C THR A 100 -12.05 -10.04 0.78
N LYS A 101 -11.71 -8.88 0.22
CA LYS A 101 -12.18 -8.46 -1.11
C LYS A 101 -11.02 -7.84 -1.88
N LEU A 102 -11.13 -7.91 -3.20
CA LEU A 102 -10.16 -7.26 -4.10
C LEU A 102 -10.61 -5.82 -4.36
N VAL A 103 -9.70 -4.89 -4.19
CA VAL A 103 -9.90 -3.48 -4.54
C VAL A 103 -9.01 -3.15 -5.73
N SER A 104 -9.59 -2.64 -6.80
CA SER A 104 -8.86 -2.22 -7.99
C SER A 104 -9.02 -0.70 -8.16
N VAL A 105 -7.90 0.01 -8.16
CA VAL A 105 -7.89 1.46 -8.41
C VAL A 105 -7.21 1.69 -9.74
N LYS A 106 -7.98 2.17 -10.71
CA LYS A 106 -7.47 2.45 -12.05
C LYS A 106 -6.94 3.88 -12.11
N ASP A 107 -5.80 4.06 -12.77
CA ASP A 107 -5.14 5.35 -12.93
C ASP A 107 -5.07 6.15 -11.63
N PRO A 108 -4.40 5.60 -10.60
CA PRO A 108 -4.43 6.22 -9.26
C PRO A 108 -3.72 7.57 -9.19
N ILE A 109 -2.82 7.86 -10.11
CA ILE A 109 -2.07 9.13 -10.16
C ILE A 109 -2.33 9.80 -11.49
N GLU A 110 -3.09 10.87 -11.46
CA GLU A 110 -3.42 11.66 -12.66
C GLU A 110 -2.58 12.91 -12.81
#